data_7e3d1129233518e36d0de28751eb9065
#
_entry.id   7e3d1129233518e36d0de28751eb9065
#
_cell.length_a   1.000
_cell.length_b   1.000
_cell.length_c   1.000
_cell.angle_alpha   90.00
_cell.angle_beta   90.00
_cell.angle_gamma   90.00
#
_symmetry.space_group_name_H-M   'P 1'
#
loop_
_entity.id
_entity.type
_entity.pdbx_description
1 polymer ?
#
loop_
_entity_poly.entity_id
_entity_poly.type
_entity_poly.pdbx_seq_one_letter_code
_entity_poly.pdbx_strand_id
1 'polypeptide(L)'
;MMSHRMLGLFVGGAMMCPLSLSALTYTKADSLKVVRLLDAGKKQTRGTDLALFFAEQFIGVPYVASTLEVNPDEELVVNLRQLDCTTLVENVVALTLTVREEHPTFVSFCRNLEKIRYSGGQLNGYSSRNHYFSEWIASNESLGVVKEIKGEKGKGYRPFIAVQRLRLDYMSTHPDAYPMLKGRAGEISRIRRNEQKLENVSV
;
A
#
# COMPACT_ATOMS: atom_id res chain seq x y z
N MET A 1 -41.14 -36.31 38.89
CA MET A 1 -41.06 -35.75 37.50
C MET A 1 -39.93 -34.70 37.48
N MET A 2 -38.74 -35.12 37.08
CA MET A 2 -37.55 -34.26 36.99
C MET A 2 -37.34 -33.92 35.53
N SER A 3 -37.44 -32.62 35.20
CA SER A 3 -37.21 -32.09 33.86
C SER A 3 -35.74 -31.76 33.67
N HIS A 4 -35.06 -32.51 32.77
CA HIS A 4 -33.71 -32.23 32.36
C HIS A 4 -33.70 -31.14 31.28
N ARG A 5 -33.18 -29.93 31.62
CA ARG A 5 -32.86 -28.90 30.65
C ARG A 5 -31.51 -29.24 30.03
N MET A 6 -31.50 -29.60 28.76
CA MET A 6 -30.31 -29.68 27.92
C MET A 6 -29.79 -28.28 27.64
N LEU A 7 -28.59 -27.96 28.08
CA LEU A 7 -27.86 -26.75 27.78
C LEU A 7 -27.09 -26.97 26.45
N GLY A 8 -27.60 -26.41 25.37
CA GLY A 8 -26.95 -26.46 24.07
C GLY A 8 -25.73 -25.55 24.05
N LEU A 9 -24.55 -26.16 23.92
CA LEU A 9 -23.27 -25.45 23.74
C LEU A 9 -23.19 -24.95 22.28
N PHE A 10 -23.41 -23.68 22.01
CA PHE A 10 -23.15 -23.06 20.72
C PHE A 10 -21.62 -22.86 20.60
N VAL A 11 -20.96 -23.77 19.90
CA VAL A 11 -19.59 -23.55 19.44
C VAL A 11 -19.66 -22.64 18.23
N GLY A 12 -19.45 -21.34 18.46
CA GLY A 12 -19.27 -20.36 17.41
C GLY A 12 -17.95 -20.63 16.67
N GLY A 13 -18.00 -21.36 15.58
CA GLY A 13 -16.88 -21.50 14.67
C GLY A 13 -16.56 -20.12 14.05
N ALA A 14 -15.46 -19.50 14.46
CA ALA A 14 -14.89 -18.39 13.74
C ALA A 14 -14.51 -18.90 12.34
N MET A 15 -15.28 -18.49 11.35
CA MET A 15 -15.03 -18.76 9.95
C MET A 15 -13.77 -17.96 9.56
N MET A 16 -12.60 -18.57 9.73
CA MET A 16 -11.36 -18.04 9.18
C MET A 16 -11.51 -18.09 7.65
N CYS A 17 -11.88 -16.94 7.09
CA CYS A 17 -11.81 -16.74 5.65
C CYS A 17 -10.35 -17.00 5.24
N PRO A 18 -10.06 -17.95 4.33
CA PRO A 18 -8.71 -18.10 3.81
C PRO A 18 -8.39 -16.80 3.09
N LEU A 19 -7.45 -16.01 3.63
CA LEU A 19 -6.86 -14.89 2.94
C LEU A 19 -6.13 -15.49 1.72
N SER A 20 -6.79 -15.45 0.56
CA SER A 20 -6.12 -15.70 -0.71
C SER A 20 -5.06 -14.63 -0.86
N LEU A 21 -3.81 -14.98 -0.61
CA LEU A 21 -2.70 -14.13 -0.97
C LEU A 21 -2.76 -13.99 -2.49
N SER A 22 -2.89 -12.77 -2.98
CA SER A 22 -2.83 -12.47 -4.42
C SER A 22 -1.55 -13.05 -5.01
N ALA A 23 -1.47 -13.24 -6.33
CA ALA A 23 -0.24 -13.67 -6.98
C ALA A 23 0.92 -12.76 -6.51
N LEU A 24 2.01 -13.40 -6.06
CA LEU A 24 3.09 -12.75 -5.33
C LEU A 24 4.44 -12.98 -6.00
N THR A 25 5.07 -11.91 -6.43
CA THR A 25 6.43 -11.92 -7.02
C THR A 25 7.45 -11.32 -6.07
N TYR A 26 8.47 -12.09 -5.71
CA TYR A 26 9.59 -11.66 -4.87
C TYR A 26 10.81 -12.55 -5.06
N THR A 27 11.98 -12.09 -4.60
CA THR A 27 13.17 -12.95 -4.49
C THR A 27 13.39 -13.40 -3.05
N LYS A 28 14.16 -14.49 -2.89
CA LYS A 28 14.61 -14.95 -1.56
C LYS A 28 15.34 -13.84 -0.80
N ALA A 29 16.09 -12.99 -1.51
CA ALA A 29 16.80 -11.87 -0.90
C ALA A 29 15.83 -10.83 -0.32
N ASP A 30 14.73 -10.54 -1.02
CA ASP A 30 13.71 -9.61 -0.55
C ASP A 30 13.02 -10.14 0.71
N SER A 31 12.58 -11.40 0.70
CA SER A 31 11.92 -11.99 1.87
C SER A 31 12.84 -12.06 3.10
N LEU A 32 14.11 -12.41 2.91
CA LEU A 32 15.10 -12.40 4.00
C LEU A 32 15.40 -10.98 4.50
N LYS A 33 15.42 -9.97 3.61
CA LYS A 33 15.59 -8.57 4.00
C LYS A 33 14.41 -8.09 4.85
N VAL A 34 13.17 -8.39 4.45
CA VAL A 34 11.96 -8.07 5.23
C VAL A 34 12.05 -8.68 6.63
N VAL A 35 12.30 -9.99 6.76
CA VAL A 35 12.39 -10.66 8.05
C VAL A 35 13.44 -9.99 8.96
N ARG A 36 14.64 -9.73 8.43
CA ARG A 36 15.71 -9.04 9.19
C ARG A 36 15.29 -7.64 9.64
N LEU A 37 14.60 -6.88 8.79
CA LEU A 37 14.11 -5.54 9.14
C LEU A 37 13.03 -5.61 10.22
N LEU A 38 12.10 -6.55 10.15
CA LEU A 38 11.10 -6.76 11.19
C LEU A 38 11.73 -7.14 12.53
N ASP A 39 12.72 -8.03 12.53
CA ASP A 39 13.47 -8.40 13.73
C ASP A 39 14.23 -7.21 14.33
N ALA A 40 14.81 -6.36 13.48
CA ALA A 40 15.49 -5.14 13.90
C ALA A 40 14.49 -4.11 14.47
N GLY A 41 13.34 -3.95 13.84
CA GLY A 41 12.27 -3.05 14.28
C GLY A 41 11.67 -3.46 15.63
N LYS A 42 11.51 -4.75 15.88
CA LYS A 42 11.05 -5.28 17.18
C LYS A 42 11.98 -4.92 18.36
N LYS A 43 13.26 -4.73 18.08
CA LYS A 43 14.27 -4.40 19.11
C LYS A 43 14.31 -2.90 19.42
N GLN A 44 13.59 -2.08 18.68
CA GLN A 44 13.57 -0.64 18.91
C GLN A 44 12.85 -0.30 20.22
N THR A 45 13.30 0.79 20.87
CA THR A 45 12.70 1.26 22.12
C THR A 45 11.33 1.91 21.87
N ARG A 46 10.53 1.97 22.94
CA ARG A 46 9.24 2.63 22.94
C ARG A 46 9.39 4.10 22.66
N GLY A 47 9.22 4.72 21.67
CA GLY A 47 9.42 6.14 21.32
C GLY A 47 10.31 6.32 20.09
N THR A 48 10.91 5.26 19.58
CA THR A 48 11.57 5.31 18.27
C THR A 48 10.55 5.61 17.19
N ASP A 49 10.85 6.58 16.32
CA ASP A 49 10.10 6.75 15.08
C ASP A 49 10.43 5.59 14.13
N LEU A 50 9.53 4.61 14.10
CA LEU A 50 9.72 3.40 13.30
C LEU A 50 9.71 3.69 11.79
N ALA A 51 8.99 4.70 11.34
CA ALA A 51 8.98 5.05 9.92
C ALA A 51 10.36 5.62 9.52
N LEU A 52 10.90 6.51 10.32
CA LEU A 52 12.26 7.03 10.10
C LEU A 52 13.30 5.92 10.22
N PHE A 53 13.21 5.08 11.25
CA PHE A 53 14.12 3.94 11.42
C PHE A 53 14.13 3.03 10.19
N PHE A 54 12.96 2.66 9.65
CA PHE A 54 12.90 1.82 8.46
C PHE A 54 13.36 2.56 7.19
N ALA A 55 13.06 3.85 7.05
CA ALA A 55 13.51 4.64 5.90
C ALA A 55 15.05 4.68 5.81
N GLU A 56 15.73 4.84 6.94
CA GLU A 56 17.19 4.84 7.03
C GLU A 56 17.83 3.51 6.55
N GLN A 57 17.11 2.39 6.67
CA GLN A 57 17.60 1.07 6.19
C GLN A 57 17.64 0.95 4.66
N PHE A 58 17.09 1.92 3.94
CA PHE A 58 17.11 1.98 2.49
C PHE A 58 18.12 2.99 1.93
N ILE A 59 18.90 3.65 2.78
CA ILE A 59 20.00 4.54 2.33
C ILE A 59 20.99 3.71 1.48
N GLY A 60 21.30 4.21 0.29
CA GLY A 60 22.20 3.54 -0.67
C GLY A 60 21.53 2.50 -1.57
N VAL A 61 20.21 2.25 -1.40
CA VAL A 61 19.46 1.43 -2.37
C VAL A 61 19.31 2.21 -3.67
N PRO A 62 19.61 1.61 -4.85
CA PRO A 62 19.48 2.28 -6.14
C PRO A 62 18.05 2.78 -6.40
N TYR A 63 17.93 4.01 -6.92
CA TYR A 63 16.68 4.52 -7.46
C TYR A 63 16.43 3.94 -8.85
N VAL A 64 15.34 3.18 -9.00
CA VAL A 64 14.91 2.60 -10.27
C VAL A 64 13.40 2.72 -10.39
N ALA A 65 12.93 3.35 -11.46
CA ALA A 65 11.51 3.47 -11.75
C ALA A 65 10.93 2.17 -12.33
N SER A 66 9.62 2.02 -12.28
CA SER A 66 8.85 0.94 -12.92
C SER A 66 9.24 -0.48 -12.49
N THR A 67 9.68 -0.65 -11.25
CA THR A 67 10.11 -1.96 -10.70
C THR A 67 8.96 -2.91 -10.38
N LEU A 68 7.71 -2.46 -10.52
CA LEU A 68 6.51 -3.27 -10.26
C LEU A 68 5.92 -3.92 -11.53
N GLU A 69 6.37 -3.52 -12.72
CA GLU A 69 5.83 -3.94 -14.01
C GLU A 69 6.66 -5.08 -14.63
N VAL A 70 6.85 -6.13 -13.84
CA VAL A 70 7.73 -7.27 -14.20
C VAL A 70 6.97 -8.50 -14.68
N ASN A 71 5.65 -8.52 -14.53
CA ASN A 71 4.77 -9.62 -14.92
C ASN A 71 3.78 -9.16 -16.00
N PRO A 72 3.20 -10.08 -16.80
CA PRO A 72 2.20 -9.73 -17.79
C PRO A 72 0.87 -9.28 -17.16
N ASP A 73 0.54 -9.79 -15.98
CA ASP A 73 -0.62 -9.42 -15.18
C ASP A 73 -0.20 -8.79 -13.87
N GLU A 74 -1.09 -7.99 -13.26
CA GLU A 74 -0.81 -7.33 -11.99
C GLU A 74 -0.67 -8.35 -10.88
N GLU A 75 0.47 -8.31 -10.21
CA GLU A 75 0.79 -9.12 -9.04
C GLU A 75 1.35 -8.23 -7.93
N LEU A 76 1.28 -8.72 -6.70
CA LEU A 76 1.97 -8.06 -5.61
C LEU A 76 3.48 -8.28 -5.72
N VAL A 77 4.19 -7.28 -6.21
CA VAL A 77 5.66 -7.33 -6.32
C VAL A 77 6.31 -6.80 -5.04
N VAL A 78 7.17 -7.61 -4.43
CA VAL A 78 8.03 -7.20 -3.31
C VAL A 78 9.45 -7.02 -3.82
N ASN A 79 9.92 -5.77 -3.90
CA ASN A 79 11.29 -5.42 -4.28
C ASN A 79 11.85 -4.41 -3.27
N LEU A 80 12.87 -4.83 -2.49
CA LEU A 80 13.57 -4.00 -1.52
C LEU A 80 15.00 -3.66 -1.98
N ARG A 81 15.37 -4.00 -3.22
CA ARG A 81 16.72 -3.84 -3.78
C ARG A 81 16.81 -2.68 -4.75
N GLN A 82 15.69 -2.25 -5.30
CA GLN A 82 15.54 -1.15 -6.26
C GLN A 82 14.21 -0.47 -5.96
N LEU A 83 14.24 0.83 -5.70
CA LEU A 83 13.06 1.57 -5.24
C LEU A 83 12.95 2.88 -5.99
N ASP A 84 11.74 3.34 -6.19
CA ASP A 84 11.42 4.74 -6.48
C ASP A 84 10.83 5.42 -5.23
N CYS A 85 10.41 6.67 -5.33
CA CYS A 85 9.87 7.42 -4.19
C CYS A 85 8.59 6.77 -3.63
N THR A 86 7.71 6.25 -4.48
CA THR A 86 6.45 5.65 -4.05
C THR A 86 6.70 4.29 -3.39
N THR A 87 7.46 3.42 -4.04
CA THR A 87 7.77 2.09 -3.51
C THR A 87 8.61 2.14 -2.23
N LEU A 88 9.47 3.17 -2.05
CA LEU A 88 10.15 3.42 -0.78
C LEU A 88 9.13 3.68 0.34
N VAL A 89 8.20 4.63 0.13
CA VAL A 89 7.17 4.96 1.12
C VAL A 89 6.30 3.74 1.44
N GLU A 90 5.88 3.00 0.42
CA GLU A 90 5.07 1.78 0.61
C GLU A 90 5.80 0.73 1.46
N ASN A 91 7.06 0.44 1.16
CA ASN A 91 7.83 -0.53 1.94
C ASN A 91 8.03 -0.07 3.39
N VAL A 92 8.33 1.21 3.61
CA VAL A 92 8.50 1.78 4.97
C VAL A 92 7.21 1.70 5.77
N VAL A 93 6.08 2.09 5.17
CA VAL A 93 4.77 2.05 5.84
C VAL A 93 4.35 0.60 6.12
N ALA A 94 4.51 -0.31 5.15
CA ALA A 94 4.20 -1.73 5.34
C ALA A 94 5.03 -2.36 6.48
N LEU A 95 6.34 -2.08 6.55
CA LEU A 95 7.21 -2.53 7.64
C LEU A 95 6.75 -1.95 8.99
N THR A 96 6.40 -0.66 9.02
CA THR A 96 5.95 0.04 10.22
C THR A 96 4.62 -0.54 10.74
N LEU A 97 3.69 -0.85 9.86
CA LEU A 97 2.43 -1.51 10.23
C LEU A 97 2.69 -2.93 10.75
N THR A 98 3.52 -3.68 10.02
CA THR A 98 3.77 -5.08 10.31
C THR A 98 4.49 -5.28 11.65
N VAL A 99 5.51 -4.47 11.96
CA VAL A 99 6.27 -4.61 13.22
C VAL A 99 5.43 -4.36 14.47
N ARG A 100 4.29 -3.68 14.32
CA ARG A 100 3.32 -3.40 15.41
C ARG A 100 2.34 -4.56 15.64
N GLU A 101 2.30 -5.55 14.75
CA GLU A 101 1.49 -6.76 14.95
C GLU A 101 2.11 -7.64 16.04
N GLU A 102 1.31 -8.46 16.66
CA GLU A 102 1.77 -9.41 17.70
C GLU A 102 2.79 -10.40 17.14
N HIS A 103 2.53 -10.91 15.93
CA HIS A 103 3.38 -11.87 15.22
C HIS A 103 3.76 -11.37 13.81
N PRO A 104 4.73 -10.41 13.70
CA PRO A 104 5.16 -9.91 12.41
C PRO A 104 5.91 -10.99 11.61
N THR A 105 5.43 -11.21 10.39
CA THR A 105 5.99 -12.19 9.46
C THR A 105 6.13 -11.57 8.06
N PHE A 106 6.84 -12.26 7.15
CA PHE A 106 6.87 -11.88 5.74
C PHE A 106 5.47 -11.87 5.11
N VAL A 107 4.61 -12.83 5.49
CA VAL A 107 3.23 -12.90 4.99
C VAL A 107 2.40 -11.70 5.47
N SER A 108 2.53 -11.30 6.74
CA SER A 108 1.84 -10.11 7.24
C SER A 108 2.37 -8.82 6.63
N PHE A 109 3.67 -8.75 6.31
CA PHE A 109 4.23 -7.65 5.53
C PHE A 109 3.60 -7.58 4.12
N CYS A 110 3.52 -8.70 3.40
CA CYS A 110 2.88 -8.74 2.08
C CYS A 110 1.43 -8.26 2.14
N ARG A 111 0.66 -8.71 3.14
CA ARG A 111 -0.72 -8.26 3.36
C ARG A 111 -0.82 -6.76 3.61
N ASN A 112 0.06 -6.20 4.45
CA ASN A 112 0.09 -4.76 4.70
C ASN A 112 0.54 -3.99 3.46
N LEU A 113 1.49 -4.51 2.67
CA LEU A 113 1.92 -3.90 1.42
C LEU A 113 0.79 -3.89 0.39
N GLU A 114 0.05 -5.00 0.23
CA GLU A 114 -1.15 -5.06 -0.62
C GLU A 114 -2.17 -4.02 -0.17
N LYS A 115 -2.48 -3.99 1.14
CA LYS A 115 -3.44 -3.06 1.71
C LYS A 115 -3.17 -1.60 1.36
N ILE A 116 -1.92 -1.17 1.37
CA ILE A 116 -1.59 0.24 1.13
C ILE A 116 -1.32 0.58 -0.33
N ARG A 117 -0.93 -0.39 -1.15
CA ARG A 117 -0.62 -0.19 -2.58
C ARG A 117 -1.87 -0.12 -3.45
N TYR A 118 -2.91 -0.87 -3.09
CA TYR A 118 -4.10 -1.02 -3.91
C TYR A 118 -5.31 -0.29 -3.30
N SER A 119 -6.12 0.29 -4.17
CA SER A 119 -7.33 1.01 -3.80
C SER A 119 -8.30 0.08 -3.06
N GLY A 120 -8.81 0.52 -1.92
CA GLY A 120 -9.63 -0.31 -1.04
C GLY A 120 -8.89 -1.46 -0.38
N GLY A 121 -7.56 -1.50 -0.48
CA GLY A 121 -6.71 -2.48 0.20
C GLY A 121 -6.64 -3.86 -0.46
N GLN A 122 -7.06 -4.00 -1.72
CA GLN A 122 -7.12 -5.28 -2.41
C GLN A 122 -6.64 -5.18 -3.86
N LEU A 123 -5.80 -6.14 -4.25
CA LEU A 123 -5.37 -6.31 -5.63
C LEU A 123 -6.52 -6.83 -6.49
N ASN A 124 -6.92 -6.07 -7.51
CA ASN A 124 -7.94 -6.43 -8.49
C ASN A 124 -7.59 -5.87 -9.88
N GLY A 125 -6.50 -6.39 -10.45
CA GLY A 125 -5.94 -5.96 -11.72
C GLY A 125 -5.14 -4.64 -11.60
N TYR A 126 -4.55 -4.25 -12.71
CA TYR A 126 -3.64 -3.11 -12.81
C TYR A 126 -4.26 -1.78 -12.35
N SER A 127 -5.52 -1.54 -12.69
CA SER A 127 -6.24 -0.32 -12.33
C SER A 127 -6.61 -0.19 -10.85
N SER A 128 -6.42 -1.24 -10.05
CA SER A 128 -6.60 -1.15 -8.60
C SER A 128 -5.37 -0.58 -7.89
N ARG A 129 -4.20 -0.59 -8.52
CA ARG A 129 -3.00 0.04 -7.98
C ARG A 129 -3.20 1.57 -7.91
N ASN A 130 -2.77 2.18 -6.82
CA ASN A 130 -2.78 3.63 -6.67
C ASN A 130 -1.65 4.23 -7.51
N HIS A 131 -1.93 4.58 -8.77
CA HIS A 131 -0.91 5.02 -9.73
C HIS A 131 -0.43 6.46 -9.50
N TYR A 132 -1.29 7.30 -8.92
CA TYR A 132 -0.96 8.68 -8.58
C TYR A 132 -0.76 8.80 -7.06
N PHE A 133 0.24 9.58 -6.65
CA PHE A 133 0.53 9.73 -5.22
C PHE A 133 -0.64 10.38 -4.44
N SER A 134 -1.38 11.28 -5.07
CA SER A 134 -2.62 11.84 -4.51
C SER A 134 -3.71 10.78 -4.31
N GLU A 135 -3.83 9.82 -5.24
CA GLU A 135 -4.73 8.68 -5.09
C GLU A 135 -4.28 7.78 -3.93
N TRP A 136 -2.96 7.53 -3.84
CA TRP A 136 -2.37 6.75 -2.75
C TRP A 136 -2.68 7.39 -1.38
N ILE A 137 -2.51 8.71 -1.24
CA ILE A 137 -2.85 9.44 0.00
C ILE A 137 -4.33 9.29 0.32
N ALA A 138 -5.23 9.61 -0.61
CA ALA A 138 -6.67 9.55 -0.38
C ALA A 138 -7.17 8.14 -0.03
N SER A 139 -6.65 7.12 -0.73
CA SER A 139 -6.96 5.71 -0.45
C SER A 139 -6.50 5.31 0.95
N ASN A 140 -5.27 5.63 1.32
CA ASN A 140 -4.70 5.25 2.61
C ASN A 140 -5.24 6.08 3.78
N GLU A 141 -5.70 7.30 3.55
CA GLU A 141 -6.44 8.07 4.54
C GLU A 141 -7.79 7.42 4.84
N SER A 142 -8.52 6.99 3.81
CA SER A 142 -9.79 6.27 3.97
C SER A 142 -9.65 4.94 4.71
N LEU A 143 -8.48 4.28 4.59
CA LEU A 143 -8.13 3.06 5.31
C LEU A 143 -7.58 3.31 6.72
N GLY A 144 -7.47 4.58 7.15
CA GLY A 144 -6.93 4.98 8.45
C GLY A 144 -5.43 4.71 8.62
N VAL A 145 -4.67 4.54 7.53
CA VAL A 145 -3.23 4.29 7.53
C VAL A 145 -2.42 5.58 7.67
N VAL A 146 -2.84 6.61 6.96
CA VAL A 146 -2.24 7.94 7.00
C VAL A 146 -3.29 8.97 7.38
N LYS A 147 -2.85 10.14 7.80
CA LYS A 147 -3.72 11.29 8.10
C LYS A 147 -3.03 12.55 7.64
N GLU A 148 -3.77 13.41 6.94
CA GLU A 148 -3.29 14.75 6.59
C GLU A 148 -2.97 15.55 7.85
N ILE A 149 -1.75 16.09 7.91
CA ILE A 149 -1.36 17.04 8.95
C ILE A 149 -1.66 18.44 8.41
N LYS A 150 -2.78 19.01 8.87
CA LYS A 150 -3.06 20.43 8.60
C LYS A 150 -2.04 21.26 9.39
N GLY A 151 -1.15 21.94 8.67
CA GLY A 151 -0.15 22.81 9.29
C GLY A 151 -0.83 23.82 10.22
N GLU A 152 -0.32 23.98 11.44
CA GLU A 152 -0.70 25.09 12.30
C GLU A 152 -0.36 26.38 11.54
N LYS A 153 -1.32 27.28 11.43
CA LYS A 153 -1.09 28.63 10.90
C LYS A 153 -0.20 29.38 11.88
N GLY A 154 1.09 29.10 11.85
CA GLY A 154 2.09 29.81 12.67
C GLY A 154 2.22 31.25 12.22
N LYS A 155 2.55 32.15 13.15
CA LYS A 155 2.92 33.55 12.85
C LYS A 155 4.09 33.54 11.85
N GLY A 156 3.86 34.05 10.63
CA GLY A 156 4.85 34.10 9.56
C GLY A 156 4.60 33.15 8.38
N TYR A 157 3.65 32.24 8.48
CA TYR A 157 3.24 31.41 7.34
C TYR A 157 2.40 32.24 6.37
N ARG A 158 2.93 32.48 5.17
CA ARG A 158 2.15 33.02 4.04
C ARG A 158 1.73 31.85 3.17
N PRO A 159 0.43 31.57 3.05
CA PRO A 159 -0.02 30.50 2.15
C PRO A 159 0.39 30.89 0.73
N PHE A 160 1.19 30.05 0.10
CA PHE A 160 1.46 30.13 -1.33
C PHE A 160 0.41 29.27 -2.04
N ILE A 161 -0.51 29.93 -2.74
CA ILE A 161 -1.52 29.23 -3.56
C ILE A 161 -0.98 29.20 -4.98
N ALA A 162 -0.39 28.08 -5.39
CA ALA A 162 -0.14 27.79 -6.79
C ALA A 162 -1.31 26.96 -7.33
N VAL A 163 -2.14 27.55 -8.16
CA VAL A 163 -3.15 26.79 -8.91
C VAL A 163 -2.44 26.18 -10.12
N GLN A 164 -1.92 24.98 -9.95
CA GLN A 164 -1.42 24.18 -11.06
C GLN A 164 -2.52 23.18 -11.45
N ARG A 165 -3.09 23.32 -12.64
CA ARG A 165 -3.95 22.27 -13.22
C ARG A 165 -3.04 21.13 -13.65
N LEU A 166 -2.92 20.13 -12.79
CA LEU A 166 -2.32 18.85 -13.16
C LEU A 166 -3.37 18.09 -13.99
N ARG A 167 -3.02 17.78 -15.24
CA ARG A 167 -3.82 16.85 -16.03
C ARG A 167 -3.52 15.45 -15.54
N LEU A 168 -4.44 14.89 -14.76
CA LEU A 168 -4.35 13.52 -14.23
C LEU A 168 -5.07 12.52 -15.16
N ASP A 169 -4.91 12.70 -16.47
CA ASP A 169 -5.54 11.85 -17.50
C ASP A 169 -4.51 11.14 -18.40
N TYR A 170 -3.23 11.18 -18.01
CA TYR A 170 -2.15 10.71 -18.88
C TYR A 170 -2.22 9.22 -19.17
N MET A 171 -2.50 8.38 -18.18
CA MET A 171 -2.53 6.92 -18.38
C MET A 171 -3.69 6.50 -19.29
N SER A 172 -4.89 7.05 -19.09
CA SER A 172 -6.06 6.70 -19.91
C SER A 172 -6.01 7.27 -21.33
N THR A 173 -5.25 8.35 -21.53
CA THR A 173 -5.08 8.99 -22.86
C THR A 173 -3.88 8.44 -23.64
N HIS A 174 -2.91 7.82 -22.95
CA HIS A 174 -1.71 7.21 -23.54
C HIS A 174 -1.53 5.75 -23.09
N PRO A 175 -2.53 4.87 -23.26
CA PRO A 175 -2.49 3.51 -22.73
C PRO A 175 -1.36 2.68 -23.34
N ASP A 176 -0.92 2.99 -24.55
CA ASP A 176 0.20 2.27 -25.21
C ASP A 176 1.55 2.51 -24.57
N ALA A 177 1.69 3.58 -23.74
CA ALA A 177 2.88 3.82 -22.95
C ALA A 177 3.01 2.85 -21.74
N TYR A 178 1.94 2.13 -21.42
CA TYR A 178 1.87 1.21 -20.29
C TYR A 178 1.63 -0.23 -20.77
N PRO A 179 2.62 -1.11 -20.70
CA PRO A 179 2.51 -2.49 -21.20
C PRO A 179 1.28 -3.23 -20.66
N MET A 180 0.95 -3.01 -19.39
CA MET A 180 -0.20 -3.65 -18.72
C MET A 180 -1.58 -3.10 -19.13
N LEU A 181 -1.64 -1.98 -19.83
CA LEU A 181 -2.88 -1.41 -20.39
C LEU A 181 -3.11 -1.79 -21.85
N LYS A 182 -2.06 -2.23 -22.55
CA LYS A 182 -2.11 -2.51 -23.99
C LYS A 182 -3.16 -3.57 -24.30
N GLY A 183 -4.17 -3.19 -25.10
CA GLY A 183 -5.27 -4.08 -25.50
C GLY A 183 -6.31 -4.37 -24.40
N ARG A 184 -6.21 -3.74 -23.23
CA ARG A 184 -7.08 -4.00 -22.05
C ARG A 184 -8.08 -2.86 -21.83
N ALA A 185 -9.07 -2.76 -22.71
CA ALA A 185 -10.08 -1.69 -22.68
C ALA A 185 -10.80 -1.55 -21.33
N GLY A 186 -11.04 -2.65 -20.61
CA GLY A 186 -11.63 -2.65 -19.27
C GLY A 186 -10.76 -1.94 -18.24
N GLU A 187 -9.45 -2.21 -18.23
CA GLU A 187 -8.49 -1.56 -17.34
C GLU A 187 -8.39 -0.06 -17.67
N ILE A 188 -8.25 0.30 -18.95
CA ILE A 188 -8.22 1.70 -19.40
C ILE A 188 -9.46 2.46 -18.94
N SER A 189 -10.63 1.83 -19.03
CA SER A 189 -11.88 2.46 -18.57
C SER A 189 -11.93 2.65 -17.05
N ARG A 190 -11.32 1.77 -16.26
CA ARG A 190 -11.22 1.91 -14.80
C ARG A 190 -10.22 3.03 -14.44
N ILE A 191 -9.05 3.05 -15.07
CA ILE A 191 -8.05 4.12 -14.89
C ILE A 191 -8.69 5.48 -15.18
N ARG A 192 -9.39 5.64 -16.30
CA ARG A 192 -10.08 6.89 -16.64
C ARG A 192 -11.06 7.34 -15.55
N ARG A 193 -11.82 6.42 -14.98
CA ARG A 193 -12.73 6.77 -13.87
C ARG A 193 -11.99 7.19 -12.60
N ASN A 194 -10.85 6.58 -12.31
CA ASN A 194 -10.03 6.96 -11.16
C ASN A 194 -9.43 8.37 -11.37
N GLU A 195 -8.86 8.63 -12.54
CA GLU A 195 -8.34 9.94 -12.91
C GLU A 195 -9.39 11.04 -12.80
N GLN A 196 -10.62 10.81 -13.28
CA GLN A 196 -11.74 11.75 -13.16
C GLN A 196 -12.13 12.05 -11.70
N LYS A 197 -12.01 11.08 -10.81
CA LYS A 197 -12.26 11.32 -9.38
C LYS A 197 -11.21 12.23 -8.77
N LEU A 198 -9.95 12.10 -9.18
CA LEU A 198 -8.84 12.92 -8.68
C LEU A 198 -8.94 14.37 -9.17
N GLU A 199 -9.41 14.61 -10.40
CA GLU A 199 -9.63 15.98 -10.92
C GLU A 199 -10.67 16.77 -10.12
N ASN A 200 -11.57 16.09 -9.42
CA ASN A 200 -12.61 16.71 -8.59
C ASN A 200 -12.17 16.94 -7.13
N VAL A 201 -10.98 16.50 -6.75
CA VAL A 201 -10.40 16.82 -5.44
C VAL A 201 -9.66 18.14 -5.55
N SER A 202 -10.31 19.24 -5.14
CA SER A 202 -9.63 20.53 -5.00
C SER A 202 -8.61 20.44 -3.86
N VAL A 203 -7.34 20.60 -4.20
CA VAL A 203 -6.22 20.77 -3.27
C VAL A 203 -6.14 22.22 -2.80
#